data_065beeb27fb8ade481acef86e247475e
#
_entry.id   065beeb27fb8ade481acef86e247475e
#
_cell.length_a   1.000
_cell.length_b   1.000
_cell.length_c   1.000
_cell.angle_alpha   90.00
_cell.angle_beta   90.00
_cell.angle_gamma   90.00
#
_symmetry.space_group_name_H-M   'P 1'
#
loop_
_entity.id
_entity.type
_entity.pdbx_description
1 polymer ?
#
loop_
_entity_poly.entity_id
_entity_poly.type
_entity_poly.pdbx_seq_one_letter_code
_entity_poly.pdbx_strand_id
1 'polypeptide(L)'
;MDTLRIKDLVIFANHGVFPEEKSLGQKFVLDLALSYDMTKAAKENDLEASIHYGVLSQRIIEEFKKTSYDLIEEACYRLIEFIFAEYKMVQEVQIELKKPWAPVHLPLDRVSVKMSRKKRRFYLSLGSNMGDKKAYINRAIEELSKNFSLVKQSRDYVTKAWGKEDQEDFLNKVVVLESFEEPLDFLDITQKIEIDLGRERKEKWGPRTIDIDILFIDDEIIFNDRLKVPHPYVEERLFVLEPLAEVEPFFVHPVLNKKVFQLLKEIKHSV
;
A
#
# COMPACT_ATOMS: atom_id res chain seq x y z
N MET A 1 -5.02 9.85 -16.26
CA MET A 1 -5.47 10.29 -14.92
C MET A 1 -5.27 11.79 -14.84
N ASP A 2 -6.26 12.52 -14.35
CA ASP A 2 -6.22 13.99 -14.30
C ASP A 2 -5.52 14.45 -13.02
N THR A 3 -5.08 15.73 -12.98
CA THR A 3 -4.29 16.24 -11.85
C THR A 3 -4.79 17.60 -11.37
N LEU A 4 -5.21 17.68 -10.12
CA LEU A 4 -5.45 18.93 -9.40
C LEU A 4 -4.13 19.45 -8.81
N ARG A 5 -3.80 20.71 -9.00
CA ARG A 5 -2.57 21.32 -8.47
C ARG A 5 -2.88 22.52 -7.60
N ILE A 6 -2.25 22.57 -6.43
CA ILE A 6 -2.18 23.75 -5.57
C ILE A 6 -0.71 24.18 -5.54
N LYS A 7 -0.45 25.43 -5.86
CA LYS A 7 0.92 25.98 -5.93
C LYS A 7 1.11 27.07 -4.90
N ASP A 8 2.31 27.08 -4.31
CA ASP A 8 2.79 28.12 -3.40
C ASP A 8 1.83 28.39 -2.22
N LEU A 9 1.23 27.33 -1.65
CA LEU A 9 0.44 27.44 -0.41
C LEU A 9 1.35 27.78 0.75
N VAL A 10 1.22 29.00 1.27
CA VAL A 10 2.02 29.48 2.38
C VAL A 10 1.46 29.01 3.72
N ILE A 11 2.28 28.40 4.53
CA ILE A 11 1.93 27.90 5.87
C ILE A 11 2.99 28.41 6.86
N PHE A 12 2.56 28.90 8.03
CA PHE A 12 3.45 29.21 9.14
C PHE A 12 3.32 28.11 10.20
N ALA A 13 4.41 27.40 10.50
CA ALA A 13 4.41 26.24 11.38
C ALA A 13 5.75 26.06 12.11
N ASN A 14 5.79 25.13 13.07
CA ASN A 14 6.85 24.96 14.04
C ASN A 14 7.65 23.66 13.83
N HIS A 15 8.03 23.36 12.58
CA HIS A 15 8.84 22.19 12.25
C HIS A 15 10.32 22.54 12.16
N GLY A 16 11.18 21.66 12.62
CA GLY A 16 12.63 21.75 12.55
C GLY A 16 13.32 21.15 13.76
N VAL A 17 14.63 21.00 13.67
CA VAL A 17 15.47 20.36 14.70
C VAL A 17 15.79 21.35 15.84
N PHE A 18 15.99 22.64 15.52
CA PHE A 18 16.41 23.65 16.50
C PHE A 18 15.25 24.11 17.40
N PRO A 19 15.51 24.32 18.71
CA PRO A 19 14.48 24.82 19.64
C PRO A 19 13.83 26.14 19.17
N GLU A 20 14.58 27.00 18.50
CA GLU A 20 14.09 28.29 17.97
C GLU A 20 13.07 28.06 16.85
N GLU A 21 13.27 27.09 16.00
CA GLU A 21 12.32 26.73 14.95
C GLU A 21 11.00 26.23 15.54
N LYS A 22 11.08 25.46 16.62
CA LYS A 22 9.91 24.93 17.34
C LYS A 22 9.16 26.01 18.14
N SER A 23 9.86 26.96 18.73
CA SER A 23 9.27 28.01 19.57
C SER A 23 8.74 29.20 18.75
N LEU A 24 9.52 29.67 17.79
CA LEU A 24 9.19 30.86 16.99
C LEU A 24 8.38 30.51 15.74
N GLY A 25 8.55 29.30 15.22
CA GLY A 25 7.99 28.89 13.94
C GLY A 25 8.64 29.59 12.75
N GLN A 26 8.24 29.18 11.56
CA GLN A 26 8.75 29.77 10.32
C GLN A 26 7.78 29.56 9.15
N LYS A 27 8.08 30.24 8.04
CA LYS A 27 7.35 30.12 6.78
C LYS A 27 7.73 28.82 6.07
N PHE A 28 6.73 28.06 5.69
CA PHE A 28 6.82 26.97 4.71
C PHE A 28 6.00 27.31 3.48
N VAL A 29 6.37 26.73 2.33
CA VAL A 29 5.61 26.86 1.09
C VAL A 29 5.40 25.47 0.51
N LEU A 30 4.14 25.11 0.29
CA LEU A 30 3.73 23.79 -0.16
C LEU A 30 3.23 23.83 -1.60
N ASP A 31 3.79 22.99 -2.45
CA ASP A 31 3.19 22.60 -3.73
C ASP A 31 2.59 21.21 -3.59
N LEU A 32 1.36 21.04 -4.07
CA LEU A 32 0.61 19.79 -4.05
C LEU A 32 0.09 19.47 -5.43
N ALA A 33 0.18 18.20 -5.82
CA ALA A 33 -0.51 17.65 -6.99
C ALA A 33 -1.21 16.35 -6.59
N LEU A 34 -2.51 16.27 -6.89
CA LEU A 34 -3.37 15.11 -6.62
C LEU A 34 -3.89 14.56 -7.94
N SER A 35 -3.64 13.27 -8.17
CA SER A 35 -4.13 12.58 -9.37
C SER A 35 -5.34 11.71 -9.02
N TYR A 36 -6.48 11.91 -9.72
CA TYR A 36 -7.70 11.14 -9.59
C TYR A 36 -8.56 11.26 -10.86
N ASP A 37 -9.62 10.46 -10.98
CA ASP A 37 -10.57 10.56 -12.11
C ASP A 37 -11.52 11.75 -11.91
N MET A 38 -11.43 12.76 -12.78
CA MET A 38 -12.26 13.95 -12.77
C MET A 38 -13.41 13.87 -13.79
N THR A 39 -13.57 12.75 -14.49
CA THR A 39 -14.50 12.61 -15.61
C THR A 39 -15.93 12.93 -15.21
N LYS A 40 -16.42 12.40 -14.09
CA LYS A 40 -17.78 12.63 -13.60
C LYS A 40 -17.97 14.10 -13.22
N ALA A 41 -17.07 14.66 -12.43
CA ALA A 41 -17.13 16.06 -12.02
C ALA A 41 -17.19 17.00 -13.24
N ALA A 42 -16.34 16.73 -14.24
CA ALA A 42 -16.27 17.57 -15.45
C ALA A 42 -17.49 17.44 -16.37
N LYS A 43 -18.04 16.23 -16.54
CA LYS A 43 -19.18 16.00 -17.44
C LYS A 43 -20.51 16.41 -16.85
N GLU A 44 -20.69 16.21 -15.54
CA GLU A 44 -21.96 16.38 -14.86
C GLU A 44 -22.02 17.69 -14.04
N ASN A 45 -20.93 18.47 -14.00
CA ASN A 45 -20.74 19.64 -13.13
C ASN A 45 -21.05 19.29 -11.65
N ASP A 46 -20.60 18.09 -11.23
CA ASP A 46 -20.86 17.54 -9.91
C ASP A 46 -19.70 17.86 -8.95
N LEU A 47 -19.95 18.78 -8.02
CA LEU A 47 -18.94 19.19 -7.03
C LEU A 47 -18.62 18.06 -6.04
N GLU A 48 -19.58 17.19 -5.72
CA GLU A 48 -19.36 16.04 -4.81
C GLU A 48 -18.45 14.99 -5.43
N ALA A 49 -18.37 14.93 -6.75
CA ALA A 49 -17.43 14.07 -7.48
C ALA A 49 -16.04 14.72 -7.65
N SER A 50 -15.77 15.85 -7.01
CA SER A 50 -14.53 16.60 -7.10
C SER A 50 -13.93 16.87 -5.71
N ILE A 51 -12.69 17.33 -5.71
CA ILE A 51 -12.02 17.81 -4.49
C ILE A 51 -12.16 19.34 -4.42
N HIS A 52 -12.86 19.84 -3.39
CA HIS A 52 -12.96 21.26 -3.13
C HIS A 52 -11.60 21.78 -2.62
N TYR A 53 -10.80 22.34 -3.52
CA TYR A 53 -9.42 22.77 -3.25
C TYR A 53 -9.29 23.80 -2.10
N GLY A 54 -10.31 24.66 -1.89
CA GLY A 54 -10.32 25.61 -0.77
C GLY A 54 -10.43 24.90 0.59
N VAL A 55 -11.34 23.90 0.71
CA VAL A 55 -11.49 23.08 1.91
C VAL A 55 -10.22 22.23 2.12
N LEU A 56 -9.72 21.60 1.07
CA LEU A 56 -8.47 20.83 1.12
C LEU A 56 -7.31 21.68 1.65
N SER A 57 -7.13 22.91 1.13
CA SER A 57 -6.04 23.79 1.55
C SER A 57 -6.13 24.14 3.04
N GLN A 58 -7.33 24.43 3.54
CA GLN A 58 -7.54 24.70 4.97
C GLN A 58 -7.20 23.48 5.83
N ARG A 59 -7.70 22.31 5.45
CA ARG A 59 -7.43 21.06 6.18
C ARG A 59 -5.96 20.67 6.16
N ILE A 60 -5.25 20.90 5.05
CA ILE A 60 -3.78 20.71 4.98
C ILE A 60 -3.07 21.64 5.96
N ILE A 61 -3.47 22.92 6.03
CA ILE A 61 -2.88 23.88 6.98
C ILE A 61 -3.11 23.43 8.42
N GLU A 62 -4.33 22.98 8.73
CA GLU A 62 -4.69 22.47 10.06
C GLU A 62 -3.89 21.24 10.42
N GLU A 63 -3.82 20.24 9.52
CA GLU A 63 -3.07 19.01 9.73
C GLU A 63 -1.57 19.28 9.92
N PHE A 64 -0.99 20.12 9.07
CA PHE A 64 0.42 20.49 9.13
C PHE A 64 0.82 21.17 10.44
N LYS A 65 -0.12 21.85 11.11
CA LYS A 65 0.11 22.56 12.37
C LYS A 65 -0.15 21.74 13.63
N LYS A 66 -0.77 20.56 13.52
CA LYS A 66 -1.15 19.74 14.69
C LYS A 66 0.04 19.28 15.52
N THR A 67 1.14 18.94 14.86
CA THR A 67 2.33 18.36 15.49
C THR A 67 3.57 19.03 14.95
N SER A 68 4.59 19.20 15.78
CA SER A 68 5.91 19.67 15.36
C SER A 68 6.79 18.47 15.03
N TYR A 69 7.27 18.39 13.81
CA TYR A 69 8.20 17.36 13.35
C TYR A 69 9.62 17.92 13.23
N ASP A 70 10.63 17.11 13.57
CA ASP A 70 12.03 17.48 13.42
C ASP A 70 12.43 17.55 11.95
N LEU A 71 11.94 16.60 11.16
CA LEU A 71 12.25 16.44 9.74
C LEU A 71 11.08 16.91 8.87
N ILE A 72 11.37 17.69 7.85
CA ILE A 72 10.36 18.10 6.85
C ILE A 72 9.92 16.93 5.98
N GLU A 73 10.73 15.89 5.87
CA GLU A 73 10.39 14.61 5.26
C GLU A 73 9.23 13.93 5.98
N GLU A 74 9.27 13.89 7.32
CA GLU A 74 8.18 13.33 8.11
C GLU A 74 6.91 14.15 7.96
N ALA A 75 7.03 15.47 8.00
CA ALA A 75 5.89 16.35 7.78
C ALA A 75 5.23 16.12 6.41
N CYS A 76 6.01 15.92 5.34
CA CYS A 76 5.50 15.55 4.01
C CYS A 76 4.78 14.20 4.04
N TYR A 77 5.39 13.18 4.67
CA TYR A 77 4.82 11.84 4.73
C TYR A 77 3.48 11.84 5.47
N ARG A 78 3.37 12.52 6.61
CA ARG A 78 2.11 12.65 7.36
C ARG A 78 1.02 13.36 6.58
N LEU A 79 1.36 14.37 5.80
CA LEU A 79 0.39 15.01 4.89
C LEU A 79 -0.09 14.04 3.80
N ILE A 80 0.78 13.18 3.26
CA ILE A 80 0.39 12.17 2.28
C ILE A 80 -0.56 11.15 2.91
N GLU A 81 -0.26 10.65 4.11
CA GLU A 81 -1.15 9.76 4.87
C GLU A 81 -2.54 10.40 5.07
N PHE A 82 -2.55 11.64 5.55
CA PHE A 82 -3.78 12.42 5.76
C PHE A 82 -4.60 12.51 4.47
N ILE A 83 -3.97 12.87 3.34
CA ILE A 83 -4.67 13.03 2.06
C ILE A 83 -5.28 11.70 1.59
N PHE A 84 -4.55 10.58 1.66
CA PHE A 84 -5.08 9.28 1.27
C PHE A 84 -6.17 8.76 2.22
N ALA A 85 -6.09 9.12 3.51
CA ALA A 85 -7.13 8.78 4.49
C ALA A 85 -8.44 9.51 4.22
N GLU A 86 -8.38 10.81 3.92
CA GLU A 86 -9.55 11.66 3.76
C GLU A 86 -10.15 11.65 2.34
N TYR A 87 -9.31 11.59 1.32
CA TYR A 87 -9.71 11.67 -0.08
C TYR A 87 -9.52 10.33 -0.79
N LYS A 88 -10.45 9.40 -0.55
CA LYS A 88 -10.36 8.01 -1.05
C LYS A 88 -10.22 7.90 -2.58
N MET A 89 -10.75 8.88 -3.33
CA MET A 89 -10.65 8.95 -4.79
C MET A 89 -9.23 9.22 -5.29
N VAL A 90 -8.36 9.81 -4.46
CA VAL A 90 -6.97 10.13 -4.85
C VAL A 90 -6.17 8.85 -5.04
N GLN A 91 -5.49 8.75 -6.18
CA GLN A 91 -4.64 7.63 -6.56
C GLN A 91 -3.15 7.94 -6.43
N GLU A 92 -2.77 9.21 -6.60
CA GLU A 92 -1.39 9.66 -6.44
C GLU A 92 -1.35 11.03 -5.78
N VAL A 93 -0.40 11.19 -4.87
CA VAL A 93 -0.09 12.45 -4.18
C VAL A 93 1.37 12.80 -4.45
N GLN A 94 1.63 14.01 -4.91
CA GLN A 94 2.97 14.60 -4.99
C GLN A 94 3.00 15.87 -4.15
N ILE A 95 3.96 15.96 -3.25
CA ILE A 95 4.20 17.13 -2.38
C ILE A 95 5.62 17.63 -2.61
N GLU A 96 5.78 18.94 -2.77
CA GLU A 96 7.06 19.63 -2.57
C GLU A 96 6.90 20.63 -1.43
N LEU A 97 7.57 20.37 -0.32
CA LEU A 97 7.62 21.25 0.86
C LEU A 97 8.91 22.04 0.83
N LYS A 98 8.79 23.36 0.74
CA LYS A 98 9.87 24.32 0.65
C LYS A 98 10.02 25.04 2.00
N LYS A 99 11.26 25.20 2.46
CA LYS A 99 11.67 25.87 3.70
C LYS A 99 12.59 27.05 3.35
N PRO A 100 12.02 28.24 3.04
CA PRO A 100 12.82 29.40 2.61
C PRO A 100 13.77 29.93 3.69
N TRP A 101 13.40 29.78 4.97
CA TRP A 101 14.18 30.27 6.11
C TRP A 101 14.93 29.16 6.83
N ALA A 102 15.45 28.18 6.08
CA ALA A 102 16.25 27.11 6.66
C ALA A 102 17.50 27.69 7.33
N PRO A 103 17.78 27.37 8.63
CA PRO A 103 18.88 27.95 9.37
C PRO A 103 20.23 27.31 9.01
N VAL A 104 20.65 27.43 7.76
CA VAL A 104 21.87 26.83 7.20
C VAL A 104 23.07 27.73 7.26
N HIS A 105 22.86 29.03 7.49
CA HIS A 105 23.93 30.09 7.53
C HIS A 105 24.78 30.16 6.25
N LEU A 106 24.21 29.75 5.11
CA LEU A 106 24.83 29.86 3.79
C LEU A 106 23.89 30.60 2.85
N PRO A 107 24.41 31.29 1.82
CA PRO A 107 23.57 31.93 0.81
C PRO A 107 22.88 30.87 -0.05
N LEU A 108 21.59 30.66 0.18
CA LEU A 108 20.72 29.80 -0.60
C LEU A 108 19.31 30.39 -0.65
N ASP A 109 18.55 30.06 -1.70
CA ASP A 109 17.17 30.51 -1.85
C ASP A 109 16.24 29.75 -0.89
N ARG A 110 16.36 28.44 -0.83
CA ARG A 110 15.55 27.56 0.01
C ARG A 110 16.10 26.15 0.08
N VAL A 111 15.66 25.41 1.10
CA VAL A 111 15.72 23.95 1.12
C VAL A 111 14.34 23.40 0.74
N SER A 112 14.24 22.31 0.01
CA SER A 112 12.97 21.64 -0.26
C SER A 112 13.11 20.13 -0.24
N VAL A 113 12.01 19.46 0.11
CA VAL A 113 11.82 18.02 -0.03
C VAL A 113 10.66 17.79 -0.96
N LYS A 114 10.87 16.93 -1.94
CA LYS A 114 9.81 16.46 -2.85
C LYS A 114 9.55 14.98 -2.62
N MET A 115 8.29 14.64 -2.36
CA MET A 115 7.84 13.26 -2.13
C MET A 115 6.64 12.94 -3.02
N SER A 116 6.59 11.72 -3.54
CA SER A 116 5.46 11.20 -4.30
C SER A 116 5.09 9.83 -3.77
N ARG A 117 3.79 9.57 -3.62
CA ARG A 117 3.24 8.25 -3.30
C ARG A 117 2.04 7.98 -4.20
N LYS A 118 1.95 6.73 -4.67
CA LYS A 118 0.86 6.22 -5.51
C LYS A 118 0.23 5.03 -4.81
N LYS A 119 -1.08 4.91 -4.84
CA LYS A 119 -1.76 3.69 -4.42
C LYS A 119 -1.46 2.57 -5.41
N ARG A 120 -1.17 1.39 -4.86
CA ARG A 120 -0.92 0.14 -5.56
C ARG A 120 -1.87 -0.93 -5.04
N ARG A 121 -2.19 -1.89 -5.88
CA ARG A 121 -2.91 -3.10 -5.47
C ARG A 121 -1.93 -4.21 -5.20
N PHE A 122 -2.00 -4.74 -3.98
CA PHE A 122 -1.24 -5.88 -3.52
C PHE A 122 -2.14 -7.10 -3.49
N TYR A 123 -1.76 -8.13 -4.20
CA TYR A 123 -2.47 -9.41 -4.28
C TYR A 123 -1.75 -10.38 -3.36
N LEU A 124 -2.42 -10.86 -2.32
CA LEU A 124 -1.82 -11.71 -1.31
C LEU A 124 -2.49 -13.09 -1.31
N SER A 125 -1.67 -14.14 -1.13
CA SER A 125 -2.15 -15.47 -0.73
C SER A 125 -1.96 -15.62 0.77
N LEU A 126 -3.03 -15.99 1.47
CA LEU A 126 -3.01 -16.35 2.88
C LEU A 126 -3.22 -17.86 3.00
N GLY A 127 -2.37 -18.53 3.79
CA GLY A 127 -2.44 -19.97 4.02
C GLY A 127 -2.24 -20.33 5.49
N SER A 128 -3.01 -21.30 6.00
CA SER A 128 -2.88 -21.83 7.36
C SER A 128 -3.16 -23.32 7.39
N ASN A 129 -2.35 -24.12 8.12
CA ASN A 129 -2.61 -25.54 8.33
C ASN A 129 -2.40 -26.00 9.79
N MET A 130 -2.40 -25.07 10.75
CA MET A 130 -2.27 -25.39 12.17
C MET A 130 -3.43 -24.81 12.98
N GLY A 131 -3.92 -25.58 13.96
CA GLY A 131 -4.94 -25.10 14.90
C GLY A 131 -6.23 -24.64 14.24
N ASP A 132 -6.80 -23.53 14.72
CA ASP A 132 -7.98 -22.91 14.09
C ASP A 132 -7.55 -22.06 12.88
N LYS A 133 -7.40 -22.75 11.74
CA LYS A 133 -6.94 -22.17 10.46
C LYS A 133 -7.77 -20.95 10.05
N LYS A 134 -9.09 -21.05 10.23
CA LYS A 134 -10.03 -19.98 9.86
C LYS A 134 -9.86 -18.75 10.76
N ALA A 135 -9.67 -18.97 12.04
CA ALA A 135 -9.40 -17.88 12.99
C ALA A 135 -8.08 -17.17 12.66
N TYR A 136 -7.02 -17.90 12.31
CA TYR A 136 -5.74 -17.30 11.91
C TYR A 136 -5.86 -16.46 10.64
N ILE A 137 -6.53 -16.97 9.59
CA ILE A 137 -6.75 -16.20 8.35
C ILE A 137 -7.58 -14.94 8.61
N ASN A 138 -8.68 -15.04 9.37
CA ASN A 138 -9.51 -13.89 9.69
C ASN A 138 -8.74 -12.84 10.49
N ARG A 139 -7.96 -13.24 11.50
CA ARG A 139 -7.12 -12.33 12.28
C ARG A 139 -6.05 -11.66 11.41
N ALA A 140 -5.44 -12.41 10.48
CA ALA A 140 -4.50 -11.83 9.52
C ALA A 140 -5.16 -10.75 8.65
N ILE A 141 -6.38 -10.99 8.15
CA ILE A 141 -7.14 -10.00 7.38
C ILE A 141 -7.50 -8.78 8.24
N GLU A 142 -7.90 -8.99 9.50
CA GLU A 142 -8.17 -7.88 10.43
C GLU A 142 -6.93 -7.02 10.67
N GLU A 143 -5.76 -7.63 10.93
CA GLU A 143 -4.51 -6.89 11.13
C GLU A 143 -4.05 -6.17 9.84
N LEU A 144 -4.15 -6.82 8.69
CA LEU A 144 -3.90 -6.19 7.39
C LEU A 144 -4.83 -4.99 7.16
N SER A 145 -6.12 -5.12 7.51
CA SER A 145 -7.13 -4.08 7.30
C SER A 145 -6.97 -2.85 8.21
N LYS A 146 -6.17 -2.94 9.27
CA LYS A 146 -5.79 -1.77 10.09
C LYS A 146 -4.80 -0.85 9.37
N ASN A 147 -3.96 -1.42 8.52
CA ASN A 147 -2.91 -0.70 7.81
C ASN A 147 -3.28 -0.40 6.35
N PHE A 148 -4.11 -1.23 5.72
CA PHE A 148 -4.38 -1.22 4.29
C PHE A 148 -5.88 -1.26 4.00
N SER A 149 -6.28 -0.82 2.81
CA SER A 149 -7.68 -0.90 2.38
C SER A 149 -7.97 -2.25 1.73
N LEU A 150 -8.84 -3.06 2.33
CA LEU A 150 -9.30 -4.31 1.73
C LEU A 150 -10.23 -4.01 0.55
N VAL A 151 -9.86 -4.46 -0.66
CA VAL A 151 -10.61 -4.24 -1.91
C VAL A 151 -11.45 -5.44 -2.26
N LYS A 152 -10.85 -6.65 -2.23
CA LYS A 152 -11.50 -7.92 -2.55
C LYS A 152 -10.94 -9.05 -1.71
N GLN A 153 -11.74 -10.10 -1.53
CA GLN A 153 -11.28 -11.37 -0.96
C GLN A 153 -12.02 -12.53 -1.61
N SER A 154 -11.36 -13.68 -1.75
CA SER A 154 -11.96 -14.93 -2.20
C SER A 154 -12.74 -15.61 -1.06
N ARG A 155 -13.49 -16.65 -1.37
CA ARG A 155 -13.94 -17.64 -0.38
C ARG A 155 -12.73 -18.43 0.16
N ASP A 156 -13.00 -19.29 1.14
CA ASP A 156 -12.02 -20.21 1.72
C ASP A 156 -11.85 -21.44 0.81
N TYR A 157 -10.60 -21.85 0.57
CA TYR A 157 -10.23 -23.04 -0.21
C TYR A 157 -9.45 -24.01 0.66
N VAL A 158 -9.96 -25.23 0.81
CA VAL A 158 -9.23 -26.32 1.51
C VAL A 158 -8.46 -27.12 0.47
N THR A 159 -7.15 -27.27 0.68
CA THR A 159 -6.27 -28.00 -0.25
C THR A 159 -5.28 -28.87 0.52
N LYS A 160 -4.84 -29.96 -0.10
CA LYS A 160 -3.74 -30.78 0.44
C LYS A 160 -2.45 -29.96 0.49
N ALA A 161 -1.58 -30.32 1.43
CA ALA A 161 -0.27 -29.68 1.53
C ALA A 161 0.55 -29.92 0.26
N TRP A 162 1.20 -28.86 -0.22
CA TRP A 162 2.08 -28.91 -1.38
C TRP A 162 3.52 -29.15 -0.95
N GLY A 163 4.18 -30.16 -1.54
CA GLY A 163 5.60 -30.48 -1.34
C GLY A 163 5.87 -31.50 -0.22
N LYS A 164 5.47 -31.26 1.03
CA LYS A 164 5.55 -32.22 2.15
C LYS A 164 4.14 -32.67 2.50
N GLU A 165 3.76 -33.88 2.10
CA GLU A 165 2.39 -34.38 2.16
C GLU A 165 1.96 -34.85 3.57
N ASP A 166 2.92 -35.17 4.46
CA ASP A 166 2.65 -35.62 5.84
C ASP A 166 2.38 -34.43 6.78
N GLN A 167 1.29 -33.72 6.50
CA GLN A 167 0.79 -32.60 7.34
C GLN A 167 -0.69 -32.34 7.04
N GLU A 168 -1.34 -31.59 7.93
CA GLU A 168 -2.75 -31.23 7.76
C GLU A 168 -2.99 -30.39 6.49
N ASP A 169 -4.22 -30.53 5.95
CA ASP A 169 -4.69 -29.72 4.82
C ASP A 169 -4.62 -28.23 5.13
N PHE A 170 -4.25 -27.46 4.13
CA PHE A 170 -4.24 -26.00 4.21
C PHE A 170 -5.63 -25.41 3.98
N LEU A 171 -5.93 -24.35 4.72
CA LEU A 171 -6.97 -23.40 4.36
C LEU A 171 -6.28 -22.22 3.66
N ASN A 172 -6.68 -21.95 2.41
CA ASN A 172 -6.12 -20.89 1.58
C ASN A 172 -7.17 -19.84 1.22
N LYS A 173 -6.71 -18.59 1.10
CA LYS A 173 -7.53 -17.46 0.68
C LYS A 173 -6.66 -16.45 -0.06
N VAL A 174 -7.22 -15.78 -1.08
CA VAL A 174 -6.60 -14.62 -1.71
C VAL A 174 -7.31 -13.36 -1.28
N VAL A 175 -6.54 -12.32 -0.94
CA VAL A 175 -7.03 -10.98 -0.66
C VAL A 175 -6.34 -9.97 -1.56
N VAL A 176 -7.06 -8.91 -1.94
CA VAL A 176 -6.54 -7.77 -2.69
C VAL A 176 -6.63 -6.56 -1.78
N LEU A 177 -5.49 -5.96 -1.50
CA LEU A 177 -5.36 -4.77 -0.67
C LEU A 177 -4.91 -3.58 -1.53
N GLU A 178 -5.31 -2.39 -1.13
CA GLU A 178 -4.80 -1.14 -1.70
C GLU A 178 -3.97 -0.40 -0.65
N SER A 179 -2.76 0.00 -1.01
CA SER A 179 -1.82 0.72 -0.16
C SER A 179 -0.97 1.68 -0.98
N PHE A 180 -0.40 2.70 -0.32
CA PHE A 180 0.62 3.60 -0.88
C PHE A 180 2.03 3.29 -0.34
N GLU A 181 2.16 2.25 0.47
CA GLU A 181 3.46 1.80 0.98
C GLU A 181 4.37 1.33 -0.15
N GLU A 182 5.67 1.53 0.05
CA GLU A 182 6.65 0.94 -0.85
C GLU A 182 6.68 -0.59 -0.69
N PRO A 183 7.00 -1.36 -1.74
CA PRO A 183 6.92 -2.81 -1.71
C PRO A 183 7.66 -3.50 -0.57
N LEU A 184 8.82 -2.99 -0.17
CA LEU A 184 9.59 -3.55 0.94
C LEU A 184 9.01 -3.21 2.31
N ASP A 185 8.46 -2.01 2.48
CA ASP A 185 7.79 -1.61 3.72
C ASP A 185 6.50 -2.42 3.91
N PHE A 186 5.76 -2.65 2.82
CA PHE A 186 4.59 -3.53 2.83
C PHE A 186 4.96 -4.97 3.23
N LEU A 187 6.07 -5.50 2.68
CA LEU A 187 6.59 -6.83 3.06
C LEU A 187 6.95 -6.89 4.55
N ASP A 188 7.59 -5.86 5.10
CA ASP A 188 7.96 -5.81 6.51
C ASP A 188 6.73 -5.84 7.42
N ILE A 189 5.67 -5.12 7.05
CA ILE A 189 4.40 -5.13 7.77
C ILE A 189 3.74 -6.51 7.72
N THR A 190 3.70 -7.17 6.55
CA THR A 190 3.10 -8.51 6.43
C THR A 190 3.88 -9.54 7.22
N GLN A 191 5.21 -9.51 7.20
CA GLN A 191 6.06 -10.40 7.99
C GLN A 191 5.90 -10.18 9.49
N LYS A 192 5.73 -8.94 9.93
CA LYS A 192 5.44 -8.64 11.33
C LYS A 192 4.10 -9.25 11.75
N ILE A 193 3.05 -9.12 10.94
CA ILE A 193 1.74 -9.73 11.21
C ILE A 193 1.87 -11.25 11.34
N GLU A 194 2.65 -11.92 10.49
CA GLU A 194 2.90 -13.36 10.61
C GLU A 194 3.53 -13.73 11.96
N ILE A 195 4.56 -12.98 12.39
CA ILE A 195 5.25 -13.19 13.68
C ILE A 195 4.28 -12.96 14.85
N ASP A 196 3.51 -11.89 14.83
CA ASP A 196 2.55 -11.53 15.88
C ASP A 196 1.41 -12.57 15.99
N LEU A 197 1.11 -13.29 14.90
CA LEU A 197 0.17 -14.41 14.86
C LEU A 197 0.83 -15.78 15.16
N GLY A 198 2.06 -15.78 15.67
CA GLY A 198 2.74 -16.98 16.18
C GLY A 198 3.41 -17.83 15.11
N ARG A 199 3.75 -17.25 13.95
CA ARG A 199 4.54 -17.95 12.93
C ARG A 199 5.96 -18.17 13.42
N GLU A 200 6.37 -19.44 13.56
CA GLU A 200 7.76 -19.85 13.81
C GLU A 200 8.33 -20.55 12.58
N ARG A 201 9.46 -20.08 12.06
CA ARG A 201 10.16 -20.71 10.93
C ARG A 201 11.07 -21.83 11.42
N LYS A 202 10.51 -23.05 11.64
CA LYS A 202 11.29 -24.23 12.10
C LYS A 202 11.85 -25.04 10.93
N GLU A 203 11.08 -25.22 9.86
CA GLU A 203 11.45 -26.02 8.69
C GLU A 203 10.96 -25.39 7.39
N LYS A 204 11.69 -25.64 6.29
CA LYS A 204 11.23 -25.26 4.95
C LYS A 204 10.02 -26.11 4.57
N TRP A 205 8.91 -25.48 4.17
CA TRP A 205 7.62 -26.11 3.85
C TRP A 205 6.95 -26.86 5.01
N GLY A 206 7.33 -26.54 6.24
CA GLY A 206 6.69 -27.08 7.45
C GLY A 206 5.28 -26.49 7.72
N PRO A 207 4.57 -27.06 8.71
CA PRO A 207 3.29 -26.51 9.14
C PRO A 207 3.43 -25.10 9.71
N ARG A 208 2.40 -24.27 9.51
CA ARG A 208 2.42 -22.87 9.92
C ARG A 208 1.05 -22.34 10.34
N THR A 209 1.05 -21.47 11.35
CA THR A 209 -0.17 -20.80 11.82
C THR A 209 -0.76 -19.91 10.75
N ILE A 210 0.09 -19.12 10.08
CA ILE A 210 -0.28 -18.24 8.96
C ILE A 210 0.93 -18.05 8.02
N ASP A 211 0.65 -17.97 6.73
CA ASP A 211 1.59 -17.61 5.65
C ASP A 211 0.96 -16.50 4.84
N ILE A 212 1.70 -15.41 4.56
CA ILE A 212 1.23 -14.26 3.79
C ILE A 212 2.21 -14.02 2.65
N ASP A 213 1.93 -14.59 1.48
CA ASP A 213 2.76 -14.43 0.29
C ASP A 213 2.23 -13.27 -0.57
N ILE A 214 3.11 -12.33 -0.99
CA ILE A 214 2.81 -11.30 -1.98
C ILE A 214 2.89 -11.92 -3.37
N LEU A 215 1.75 -12.04 -4.06
CA LEU A 215 1.65 -12.64 -5.39
C LEU A 215 2.01 -11.63 -6.48
N PHE A 216 1.36 -10.45 -6.43
CA PHE A 216 1.52 -9.36 -7.38
C PHE A 216 1.41 -8.00 -6.69
N ILE A 217 2.00 -6.97 -7.30
CA ILE A 217 1.84 -5.56 -6.95
C ILE A 217 1.54 -4.83 -8.25
N ASP A 218 0.27 -4.50 -8.53
CA ASP A 218 -0.18 -4.05 -9.85
C ASP A 218 0.48 -4.92 -10.96
N ASP A 219 1.09 -4.29 -11.97
CA ASP A 219 1.87 -4.91 -13.04
C ASP A 219 3.39 -4.82 -12.83
N GLU A 220 3.84 -4.52 -11.59
CA GLU A 220 5.25 -4.33 -11.28
C GLU A 220 6.02 -5.67 -11.34
N ILE A 221 7.27 -5.57 -11.79
CA ILE A 221 8.23 -6.67 -11.76
C ILE A 221 9.36 -6.27 -10.82
N ILE A 222 9.47 -6.97 -9.68
CA ILE A 222 10.48 -6.72 -8.66
C ILE A 222 11.32 -7.98 -8.49
N PHE A 223 12.65 -7.83 -8.56
CA PHE A 223 13.57 -8.95 -8.35
C PHE A 223 14.75 -8.48 -7.50
N ASN A 224 14.68 -8.76 -6.20
CA ASN A 224 15.76 -8.52 -5.27
C ASN A 224 15.86 -9.67 -4.24
N ASP A 225 16.81 -9.59 -3.32
CA ASP A 225 17.09 -10.65 -2.33
C ASP A 225 15.93 -10.87 -1.35
N ARG A 226 15.10 -9.84 -1.10
CA ARG A 226 14.02 -9.90 -0.12
C ARG A 226 12.66 -10.15 -0.75
N LEU A 227 12.41 -9.63 -1.95
CA LEU A 227 11.10 -9.63 -2.59
C LEU A 227 11.22 -9.99 -4.07
N LYS A 228 10.40 -10.94 -4.50
CA LYS A 228 10.21 -11.29 -5.91
C LYS A 228 8.74 -11.18 -6.25
N VAL A 229 8.42 -10.32 -7.21
CA VAL A 229 7.06 -10.09 -7.73
C VAL A 229 7.14 -10.08 -9.26
N PRO A 230 6.34 -10.86 -9.95
CA PRO A 230 5.40 -11.90 -9.48
C PRO A 230 6.06 -12.95 -8.57
N HIS A 231 5.26 -13.50 -7.64
CA HIS A 231 5.74 -14.60 -6.79
C HIS A 231 6.20 -15.78 -7.65
N PRO A 232 7.42 -16.33 -7.40
CA PRO A 232 8.03 -17.37 -8.24
C PRO A 232 7.21 -18.61 -8.24
N TYR A 233 6.32 -19.06 -8.49
CA TYR A 233 5.51 -20.29 -8.50
C TYR A 233 3.99 -19.99 -8.51
N VAL A 234 3.55 -18.77 -8.85
CA VAL A 234 2.12 -18.47 -8.95
C VAL A 234 1.44 -19.39 -9.97
N GLU A 235 2.08 -19.55 -11.13
CA GLU A 235 1.57 -20.36 -12.24
C GLU A 235 1.54 -21.87 -11.98
N GLU A 236 2.31 -22.35 -10.99
CA GLU A 236 2.43 -23.78 -10.65
C GLU A 236 1.51 -24.21 -9.49
N ARG A 237 0.85 -23.24 -8.82
CA ARG A 237 0.12 -23.47 -7.58
C ARG A 237 -1.38 -23.35 -7.78
N LEU A 238 -2.07 -24.47 -7.92
CA LEU A 238 -3.53 -24.50 -8.08
C LEU A 238 -4.26 -23.85 -6.90
N PHE A 239 -3.75 -24.04 -5.67
CA PHE A 239 -4.30 -23.47 -4.44
C PHE A 239 -4.14 -21.93 -4.35
N VAL A 240 -3.30 -21.34 -5.20
CA VAL A 240 -3.18 -19.89 -5.40
C VAL A 240 -4.05 -19.42 -6.56
N LEU A 241 -3.98 -20.13 -7.71
CA LEU A 241 -4.68 -19.70 -8.93
C LEU A 241 -6.21 -19.81 -8.83
N GLU A 242 -6.76 -20.78 -8.12
CA GLU A 242 -8.21 -20.90 -7.94
C GLU A 242 -8.82 -19.72 -7.19
N PRO A 243 -8.36 -19.37 -5.95
CA PRO A 243 -8.87 -18.20 -5.25
C PRO A 243 -8.52 -16.88 -5.94
N LEU A 244 -7.38 -16.81 -6.64
CA LEU A 244 -7.00 -15.61 -7.40
C LEU A 244 -7.93 -15.40 -8.61
N ALA A 245 -8.29 -16.48 -9.33
CA ALA A 245 -9.22 -16.42 -10.45
C ALA A 245 -10.65 -16.06 -10.03
N GLU A 246 -11.05 -16.33 -8.79
CA GLU A 246 -12.33 -15.89 -8.25
C GLU A 246 -12.41 -14.37 -8.13
N VAL A 247 -11.34 -13.74 -7.65
CA VAL A 247 -11.31 -12.29 -7.35
C VAL A 247 -10.84 -11.44 -8.54
N GLU A 248 -9.88 -11.95 -9.35
CA GLU A 248 -9.26 -11.22 -10.47
C GLU A 248 -8.97 -12.13 -11.67
N PRO A 249 -10.01 -12.71 -12.31
CA PRO A 249 -9.83 -13.65 -13.43
C PRO A 249 -9.15 -13.04 -14.66
N PHE A 250 -9.29 -11.73 -14.84
CA PHE A 250 -8.76 -10.99 -16.01
C PHE A 250 -7.44 -10.27 -15.75
N PHE A 251 -6.90 -10.35 -14.53
CA PHE A 251 -5.57 -9.82 -14.24
C PHE A 251 -4.53 -10.48 -15.16
N VAL A 252 -3.67 -9.68 -15.76
CA VAL A 252 -2.63 -10.16 -16.68
C VAL A 252 -1.32 -10.31 -15.92
N HIS A 253 -0.77 -11.52 -15.91
CA HIS A 253 0.55 -11.79 -15.33
C HIS A 253 1.62 -10.99 -16.07
N PRO A 254 2.36 -10.08 -15.42
CA PRO A 254 3.21 -9.10 -16.10
C PRO A 254 4.38 -9.69 -16.88
N VAL A 255 4.83 -10.92 -16.50
CA VAL A 255 5.94 -11.61 -17.18
C VAL A 255 5.41 -12.55 -18.27
N LEU A 256 4.37 -13.36 -17.96
CA LEU A 256 3.85 -14.37 -18.88
C LEU A 256 2.87 -13.82 -19.91
N ASN A 257 2.38 -12.61 -19.72
CA ASN A 257 1.37 -11.95 -20.57
C ASN A 257 0.12 -12.81 -20.78
N LYS A 258 -0.27 -13.59 -19.75
CA LYS A 258 -1.46 -14.44 -19.71
C LYS A 258 -2.40 -13.97 -18.61
N LYS A 259 -3.70 -14.08 -18.84
CA LYS A 259 -4.70 -13.80 -17.82
C LYS A 259 -4.73 -14.93 -16.78
N VAL A 260 -5.08 -14.61 -15.53
CA VAL A 260 -5.17 -15.58 -14.43
C VAL A 260 -6.06 -16.77 -14.80
N PHE A 261 -7.23 -16.54 -15.42
CA PHE A 261 -8.10 -17.65 -15.84
C PHE A 261 -7.46 -18.56 -16.88
N GLN A 262 -6.55 -18.06 -17.73
CA GLN A 262 -5.82 -18.86 -18.72
C GLN A 262 -4.78 -19.74 -18.02
N LEU A 263 -4.02 -19.17 -17.07
CA LEU A 263 -3.07 -19.93 -16.24
C LEU A 263 -3.77 -21.02 -15.46
N LEU A 264 -4.93 -20.72 -14.85
CA LEU A 264 -5.75 -21.71 -14.16
C LEU A 264 -6.21 -22.83 -15.08
N LYS A 265 -6.60 -22.51 -16.31
CA LYS A 265 -7.02 -23.52 -17.30
C LYS A 265 -5.84 -24.42 -17.71
N GLU A 266 -4.66 -23.85 -17.94
CA GLU A 266 -3.46 -24.59 -18.32
C GLU A 266 -3.05 -25.60 -17.24
N ILE A 267 -2.95 -25.16 -15.98
CA ILE A 267 -2.57 -26.07 -14.89
C ILE A 267 -3.58 -27.22 -14.70
N LYS A 268 -4.90 -26.94 -14.82
CA LYS A 268 -5.95 -27.95 -14.70
C LYS A 268 -5.92 -29.00 -15.84
N HIS A 269 -5.30 -28.71 -16.97
CA HIS A 269 -5.14 -29.68 -18.07
C HIS A 269 -3.83 -30.48 -17.95
N SER A 270 -2.91 -30.02 -17.08
CA SER A 270 -1.60 -30.65 -16.89
C SER A 270 -1.55 -31.61 -15.68
N VAL A 271 -2.61 -31.60 -14.86
CA VAL A 271 -2.84 -32.48 -13.71
C VAL A 271 -3.90 -33.50 -14.09
#